data_b2eba05b3adc25b99962d4d10a53bce7
#
_entry.id   b2eba05b3adc25b99962d4d10a53bce7
#
_cell.length_a   1.000
_cell.length_b   1.000
_cell.length_c   1.000
_cell.angle_alpha   90.00
_cell.angle_beta   90.00
_cell.angle_gamma   90.00
#
_symmetry.space_group_name_H-M   'P 1'
#
loop_
_entity.id
_entity.type
_entity.pdbx_description
1 polymer ?
#
loop_
_entity_poly.entity_id
_entity_poly.type
_entity_poly.pdbx_seq_one_letter_code
_entity_poly.pdbx_strand_id
1 'polypeptide(L)'
;MQKIKRAMLEQFKRLYDEQGVRRYYVGGALGVDMWAGELILRLKEQPGYGDIELVVVLPFEGHDAKWDERSKRRMDFLLRMCSDCVVIGKEDCRESYIKRNCYMVDHADYLVAVYDNERNLRSGTMQCVRYAELHRKTIIFIX
;
A
#
# COMPACT_ATOMS: atom_id res chain seq x y z
N MET A 1 -11.33 12.57 -4.47
CA MET A 1 -11.29 11.43 -3.53
C MET A 1 -11.89 10.18 -4.13
N GLN A 2 -13.18 10.20 -4.45
CA GLN A 2 -13.81 9.04 -5.06
C GLN A 2 -13.20 8.67 -6.40
N LYS A 3 -12.79 9.67 -7.14
CA LYS A 3 -12.17 9.45 -8.44
C LYS A 3 -10.87 8.67 -8.29
N ILE A 4 -10.05 9.05 -7.31
CA ILE A 4 -8.79 8.37 -7.07
C ILE A 4 -9.03 6.93 -6.61
N LYS A 5 -9.98 6.74 -5.71
CA LYS A 5 -10.27 5.40 -5.23
C LYS A 5 -10.77 4.50 -6.35
N ARG A 6 -11.59 5.04 -7.23
CA ARG A 6 -12.11 4.28 -8.36
C ARG A 6 -10.97 3.88 -9.29
N ALA A 7 -10.06 4.82 -9.55
CA ALA A 7 -8.90 4.53 -10.40
C ALA A 7 -7.98 3.49 -9.77
N MET A 8 -7.81 3.56 -8.44
CA MET A 8 -7.00 2.58 -7.75
C MET A 8 -7.62 1.19 -7.87
N LEU A 9 -8.91 1.08 -7.62
CA LEU A 9 -9.57 -0.21 -7.69
C LEU A 9 -9.48 -0.80 -9.10
N GLU A 10 -9.64 0.05 -10.10
CA GLU A 10 -9.54 -0.38 -11.48
C GLU A 10 -8.16 -0.97 -11.77
N GLN A 11 -7.10 -0.32 -11.28
CA GLN A 11 -5.76 -0.83 -11.49
C GLN A 11 -5.51 -2.12 -10.72
N PHE A 12 -6.04 -2.23 -9.50
CA PHE A 12 -5.88 -3.47 -8.74
C PHE A 12 -6.55 -4.64 -9.46
N LYS A 13 -7.73 -4.40 -10.03
CA LYS A 13 -8.42 -5.46 -10.77
C LYS A 13 -7.66 -5.81 -12.05
N ARG A 14 -7.15 -4.83 -12.74
CA ARG A 14 -6.40 -5.09 -13.98
C ARG A 14 -5.14 -5.89 -13.70
N LEU A 15 -4.44 -5.56 -12.62
CA LEU A 15 -3.25 -6.31 -12.26
C LEU A 15 -3.59 -7.77 -11.97
N TYR A 16 -4.70 -8.00 -11.28
CA TYR A 16 -5.15 -9.36 -11.00
C TYR A 16 -5.53 -10.06 -12.30
N ASP A 17 -6.41 -9.43 -13.09
CA ASP A 17 -7.00 -10.07 -14.27
C ASP A 17 -5.98 -10.27 -15.38
N GLU A 18 -5.11 -9.30 -15.60
CA GLU A 18 -4.25 -9.30 -16.78
C GLU A 18 -2.82 -9.73 -16.49
N GLN A 19 -2.32 -9.45 -15.28
CA GLN A 19 -0.94 -9.75 -14.95
C GLN A 19 -0.77 -10.88 -13.94
N GLY A 20 -1.87 -11.43 -13.45
CA GLY A 20 -1.80 -12.54 -12.51
C GLY A 20 -1.39 -12.17 -11.10
N VAL A 21 -1.47 -10.88 -10.75
CA VAL A 21 -1.09 -10.45 -9.42
C VAL A 21 -2.07 -10.99 -8.39
N ARG A 22 -1.54 -11.56 -7.31
CA ARG A 22 -2.35 -12.09 -6.22
C ARG A 22 -1.99 -11.49 -4.88
N ARG A 23 -0.76 -11.03 -4.73
CA ARG A 23 -0.30 -10.49 -3.46
C ARG A 23 -0.09 -8.99 -3.58
N TYR A 24 -0.70 -8.25 -2.65
CA TYR A 24 -0.66 -6.79 -2.65
C TYR A 24 -0.04 -6.31 -1.35
N TYR A 25 0.87 -5.36 -1.44
CA TYR A 25 1.58 -4.82 -0.28
C TYR A 25 1.14 -3.38 -0.03
N VAL A 26 0.82 -3.06 1.22
CA VAL A 26 0.55 -1.68 1.62
C VAL A 26 1.37 -1.35 2.86
N GLY A 27 1.70 -0.08 3.01
CA GLY A 27 2.63 0.34 4.06
C GLY A 27 1.99 0.75 5.38
N GLY A 28 0.67 0.75 5.46
CA GLY A 28 0.00 1.08 6.71
C GLY A 28 0.02 2.55 7.07
N ALA A 29 0.27 3.43 6.10
CA ALA A 29 0.24 4.87 6.35
C ALA A 29 -1.18 5.39 6.20
N LEU A 30 -1.43 6.57 6.80
CA LEU A 30 -2.71 7.24 6.60
C LEU A 30 -2.87 7.65 5.14
N GLY A 31 -4.12 7.81 4.75
CA GLY A 31 -4.43 8.29 3.41
C GLY A 31 -4.44 7.18 2.38
N VAL A 32 -3.64 7.34 1.34
CA VAL A 32 -3.70 6.44 0.18
C VAL A 32 -3.43 4.98 0.55
N ASP A 33 -2.46 4.72 1.43
CA ASP A 33 -2.19 3.34 1.85
C ASP A 33 -3.40 2.71 2.52
N MET A 34 -4.07 3.49 3.39
CA MET A 34 -5.26 3.00 4.07
C MET A 34 -6.36 2.70 3.06
N TRP A 35 -6.57 3.62 2.10
CA TRP A 35 -7.56 3.40 1.05
C TRP A 35 -7.23 2.16 0.25
N ALA A 36 -5.96 1.99 -0.10
CA ALA A 36 -5.54 0.83 -0.89
C ALA A 36 -5.84 -0.46 -0.15
N GLY A 37 -5.49 -0.53 1.12
CA GLY A 37 -5.76 -1.73 1.90
C GLY A 37 -7.24 -2.06 1.96
N GLU A 38 -8.06 -1.04 2.21
CA GLU A 38 -9.51 -1.23 2.30
C GLU A 38 -10.10 -1.67 0.97
N LEU A 39 -9.63 -1.07 -0.12
CA LEU A 39 -10.12 -1.43 -1.45
C LEU A 39 -9.72 -2.85 -1.83
N ILE A 40 -8.51 -3.24 -1.49
CA ILE A 40 -8.03 -4.58 -1.80
C ILE A 40 -8.85 -5.62 -1.02
N LEU A 41 -9.15 -5.35 0.24
CA LEU A 41 -9.98 -6.27 1.02
C LEU A 41 -11.39 -6.34 0.45
N ARG A 42 -11.92 -5.22 -0.02
CA ARG A 42 -13.23 -5.21 -0.65
C ARG A 42 -13.22 -6.03 -1.94
N LEU A 43 -12.18 -5.86 -2.73
CA LEU A 43 -12.05 -6.63 -3.97
C LEU A 43 -11.97 -8.12 -3.67
N LYS A 44 -11.25 -8.49 -2.63
CA LYS A 44 -11.09 -9.89 -2.25
C LYS A 44 -12.43 -10.55 -1.97
N GLU A 45 -13.40 -9.78 -1.49
CA GLU A 45 -14.72 -10.33 -1.18
C GLU A 45 -15.58 -10.59 -2.41
N GLN A 46 -15.21 -10.06 -3.56
CA GLN A 46 -15.97 -10.26 -4.77
C GLN A 46 -15.75 -11.66 -5.34
N PRO A 47 -16.76 -12.23 -6.00
CA PRO A 47 -16.59 -13.56 -6.59
C PRO A 47 -15.43 -13.60 -7.56
N GLY A 48 -14.59 -14.59 -7.43
CA GLY A 48 -13.45 -14.78 -8.31
C GLY A 48 -12.16 -14.15 -7.80
N TYR A 49 -12.22 -13.37 -6.72
CA TYR A 49 -11.04 -12.68 -6.21
C TYR A 49 -10.60 -13.18 -4.83
N GLY A 50 -11.12 -14.30 -4.39
CA GLY A 50 -10.88 -14.78 -3.04
C GLY A 50 -9.46 -15.19 -2.71
N ASP A 51 -8.63 -15.41 -3.72
CA ASP A 51 -7.24 -15.81 -3.48
C ASP A 51 -6.29 -14.61 -3.36
N ILE A 52 -6.82 -13.40 -3.31
CA ILE A 52 -6.00 -12.22 -3.06
C ILE A 52 -5.40 -12.31 -1.67
N GLU A 53 -4.14 -11.88 -1.56
CA GLU A 53 -3.45 -11.76 -0.28
C GLU A 53 -3.06 -10.30 -0.07
N LEU A 54 -3.42 -9.76 1.08
CA LEU A 54 -3.02 -8.40 1.47
C LEU A 54 -1.94 -8.52 2.53
N VAL A 55 -0.78 -7.92 2.26
CA VAL A 55 0.32 -7.90 3.20
C VAL A 55 0.53 -6.47 3.67
N VAL A 56 0.44 -6.26 4.98
CA VAL A 56 0.67 -4.94 5.56
C VAL A 56 2.10 -4.90 6.08
N VAL A 57 2.87 -3.92 5.62
CA VAL A 57 4.27 -3.80 5.99
C VAL A 57 4.44 -2.53 6.82
N LEU A 58 4.74 -2.69 8.10
CA LEU A 58 4.81 -1.57 9.03
C LEU A 58 6.25 -1.13 9.24
N PRO A 59 6.47 0.18 9.41
CA PRO A 59 7.83 0.67 9.64
C PRO A 59 8.36 0.26 11.03
N PHE A 60 7.47 0.24 12.04
CA PHE A 60 7.83 -0.22 13.38
C PHE A 60 6.53 -0.49 14.14
N GLU A 61 6.63 -1.26 15.19
CA GLU A 61 5.45 -1.62 15.97
C GLU A 61 4.93 -0.37 16.69
N GLY A 62 3.61 -0.18 16.64
CA GLY A 62 3.01 0.96 17.28
C GLY A 62 3.10 2.24 16.48
N HIS A 63 3.30 2.11 15.17
CA HIS A 63 3.48 3.27 14.30
C HIS A 63 2.26 4.20 14.31
N ASP A 64 1.09 3.69 14.68
CA ASP A 64 -0.14 4.48 14.68
C ASP A 64 -0.52 5.01 16.05
N ALA A 65 0.41 4.98 17.01
CA ALA A 65 0.08 5.31 18.40
C ALA A 65 -0.48 6.72 18.55
N LYS A 66 -0.04 7.66 17.73
CA LYS A 66 -0.47 9.05 17.85
C LYS A 66 -1.61 9.44 16.91
N TRP A 67 -2.19 8.46 16.22
CA TRP A 67 -3.31 8.75 15.34
C TRP A 67 -4.59 8.95 16.12
N ASP A 68 -5.59 9.57 15.49
CA ASP A 68 -6.90 9.69 16.11
C ASP A 68 -7.57 8.31 16.21
N GLU A 69 -8.59 8.22 17.05
CA GLU A 69 -9.22 6.93 17.33
C GLU A 69 -9.84 6.28 16.10
N ARG A 70 -10.47 7.08 15.26
CA ARG A 70 -11.10 6.53 14.07
C ARG A 70 -10.07 5.89 13.15
N SER A 71 -8.96 6.57 12.94
CA SER A 71 -7.90 6.05 12.09
C SER A 71 -7.26 4.81 12.68
N LYS A 72 -7.10 4.79 14.00
CA LYS A 72 -6.56 3.60 14.67
C LYS A 72 -7.49 2.40 14.46
N ARG A 73 -8.79 2.62 14.53
CA ARG A 73 -9.74 1.51 14.35
C ARG A 73 -9.66 0.97 12.92
N ARG A 74 -9.50 1.86 11.94
CA ARG A 74 -9.36 1.41 10.56
C ARG A 74 -8.08 0.59 10.38
N MET A 75 -6.99 1.02 11.02
CA MET A 75 -5.73 0.28 10.95
C MET A 75 -5.89 -1.09 11.62
N ASP A 76 -6.54 -1.12 12.78
CA ASP A 76 -6.79 -2.39 13.46
C ASP A 76 -7.57 -3.35 12.58
N PHE A 77 -8.54 -2.84 11.86
CA PHE A 77 -9.31 -3.67 10.95
C PHE A 77 -8.43 -4.27 9.85
N LEU A 78 -7.58 -3.44 9.25
CA LEU A 78 -6.68 -3.95 8.23
C LEU A 78 -5.76 -5.03 8.79
N LEU A 79 -5.24 -4.81 9.99
CA LEU A 79 -4.32 -5.77 10.59
C LEU A 79 -5.02 -7.09 10.92
N ARG A 80 -6.30 -7.03 11.30
CA ARG A 80 -7.04 -8.25 11.58
C ARG A 80 -7.37 -9.04 10.31
N MET A 81 -7.60 -8.31 9.21
CA MET A 81 -8.08 -8.94 7.99
C MET A 81 -6.98 -9.26 7.00
N CYS A 82 -5.78 -8.73 7.19
CA CYS A 82 -4.69 -8.97 6.23
C CYS A 82 -4.23 -10.40 6.28
N SER A 83 -3.60 -10.82 5.19
CA SER A 83 -3.06 -12.17 5.10
C SER A 83 -1.77 -12.31 5.90
N ASP A 84 -1.01 -11.21 5.98
CA ASP A 84 0.25 -11.22 6.71
C ASP A 84 0.59 -9.80 7.11
N CYS A 85 1.35 -9.66 8.17
CA CYS A 85 1.84 -8.35 8.63
C CYS A 85 3.32 -8.48 8.92
N VAL A 86 4.11 -7.63 8.31
CA VAL A 86 5.56 -7.62 8.49
C VAL A 86 5.98 -6.32 9.14
N VAL A 87 6.77 -6.39 10.19
CA VAL A 87 7.28 -5.21 10.88
C VAL A 87 8.78 -5.13 10.60
N ILE A 88 9.20 -4.04 9.95
CA ILE A 88 10.56 -3.95 9.43
C ILE A 88 11.55 -3.34 10.41
N GLY A 89 11.18 -2.20 11.01
CA GLY A 89 12.09 -1.48 11.88
C GLY A 89 11.74 -1.65 13.34
N LYS A 90 12.55 -1.03 14.19
CA LYS A 90 12.37 -1.17 15.63
C LYS A 90 11.95 0.13 16.30
N GLU A 91 12.15 1.26 15.65
CA GLU A 91 11.86 2.53 16.31
C GLU A 91 11.37 3.57 15.32
N ASP A 92 10.80 4.63 15.87
CA ASP A 92 10.25 5.72 15.12
C ASP A 92 11.37 6.60 14.59
N CYS A 93 11.88 6.25 13.43
CA CYS A 93 12.92 7.04 12.78
C CYS A 93 12.73 6.95 11.28
N ARG A 94 13.33 7.92 10.58
CA ARG A 94 13.20 7.99 9.13
C ARG A 94 13.67 6.72 8.45
N GLU A 95 14.71 6.13 8.99
CA GLU A 95 15.27 4.92 8.40
C GLU A 95 14.29 3.76 8.39
N SER A 96 13.47 3.64 9.43
CA SER A 96 12.45 2.59 9.47
C SER A 96 11.46 2.74 8.33
N TYR A 97 11.04 3.96 8.04
CA TYR A 97 10.11 4.21 6.93
C TYR A 97 10.75 3.89 5.59
N ILE A 98 12.00 4.27 5.41
CA ILE A 98 12.70 4.00 4.16
C ILE A 98 12.87 2.50 3.97
N LYS A 99 13.26 1.80 5.00
CA LYS A 99 13.43 0.34 4.92
C LYS A 99 12.11 -0.35 4.61
N ARG A 100 11.00 0.12 5.21
CA ARG A 100 9.70 -0.43 4.92
C ARG A 100 9.36 -0.24 3.45
N ASN A 101 9.61 0.95 2.92
CA ASN A 101 9.33 1.23 1.52
C ASN A 101 10.16 0.33 0.60
N CYS A 102 11.43 0.19 0.90
CA CYS A 102 12.30 -0.65 0.07
C CYS A 102 11.88 -2.11 0.13
N TYR A 103 11.45 -2.57 1.29
CA TYR A 103 10.97 -3.94 1.41
C TYR A 103 9.80 -4.19 0.47
N MET A 104 8.84 -3.25 0.45
CA MET A 104 7.67 -3.43 -0.40
C MET A 104 8.06 -3.46 -1.88
N VAL A 105 8.92 -2.55 -2.30
CA VAL A 105 9.35 -2.51 -3.69
C VAL A 105 10.12 -3.77 -4.06
N ASP A 106 10.99 -4.23 -3.16
CA ASP A 106 11.79 -5.43 -3.43
C ASP A 106 10.91 -6.66 -3.66
N HIS A 107 9.79 -6.73 -2.97
CA HIS A 107 8.93 -7.91 -3.03
C HIS A 107 7.82 -7.81 -4.06
N ALA A 108 7.75 -6.70 -4.78
CA ALA A 108 6.69 -6.47 -5.76
C ALA A 108 7.26 -6.36 -7.16
N ASP A 109 6.41 -6.61 -8.14
CA ASP A 109 6.76 -6.40 -9.54
C ASP A 109 6.22 -5.09 -10.07
N TYR A 110 5.18 -4.57 -9.44
CA TYR A 110 4.49 -3.36 -9.88
C TYR A 110 4.33 -2.42 -8.70
N LEU A 111 4.51 -1.14 -8.97
CA LEU A 111 4.26 -0.10 -7.97
C LEU A 111 3.15 0.79 -8.49
N VAL A 112 2.08 0.94 -7.72
CA VAL A 112 1.01 1.88 -8.04
C VAL A 112 1.27 3.13 -7.21
N ALA A 113 1.57 4.23 -7.89
CA ALA A 113 1.92 5.49 -7.24
C ALA A 113 0.84 6.53 -7.53
N VAL A 114 0.40 7.22 -6.49
CA VAL A 114 -0.71 8.16 -6.59
C VAL A 114 -0.18 9.58 -6.40
N TYR A 115 -0.51 10.47 -7.36
CA TYR A 115 -0.18 11.89 -7.26
C TYR A 115 -1.07 12.54 -6.20
N ASP A 116 -0.53 13.56 -5.55
CA ASP A 116 -1.35 14.33 -4.62
C ASP A 116 -2.27 15.28 -5.40
N ASN A 117 -3.01 16.13 -4.68
CA ASN A 117 -3.98 17.02 -5.32
C ASN A 117 -3.36 17.99 -6.31
N GLU A 118 -2.07 18.27 -6.16
CA GLU A 118 -1.37 19.22 -7.02
C GLU A 118 -0.53 18.52 -8.07
N ARG A 119 -0.78 17.23 -8.28
CA ARG A 119 -0.07 16.43 -9.27
C ARG A 119 1.41 16.27 -8.96
N ASN A 120 1.74 16.31 -7.68
CA ASN A 120 3.09 16.05 -7.20
C ASN A 120 3.10 14.75 -6.41
N LEU A 121 4.27 14.14 -6.32
CA LEU A 121 4.43 12.95 -5.49
C LEU A 121 4.86 13.39 -4.09
N ARG A 122 4.24 12.81 -3.08
CA ARG A 122 4.69 13.04 -1.72
C ARG A 122 6.07 12.45 -1.52
N SER A 123 6.80 12.93 -0.51
CA SER A 123 8.19 12.53 -0.34
C SER A 123 8.36 11.02 -0.19
N GLY A 124 7.47 10.38 0.57
CA GLY A 124 7.53 8.93 0.73
C GLY A 124 7.26 8.19 -0.58
N THR A 125 6.28 8.67 -1.34
CA THR A 125 5.96 8.10 -2.63
C THR A 125 7.11 8.32 -3.61
N MET A 126 7.70 9.50 -3.58
CA MET A 126 8.83 9.81 -4.44
C MET A 126 9.99 8.86 -4.16
N GLN A 127 10.24 8.57 -2.89
CA GLN A 127 11.31 7.67 -2.51
C GLN A 127 11.04 6.26 -3.07
N CYS A 128 9.80 5.79 -2.97
CA CYS A 128 9.43 4.51 -3.53
C CYS A 128 9.59 4.47 -5.04
N VAL A 129 9.17 5.54 -5.71
CA VAL A 129 9.25 5.60 -7.17
C VAL A 129 10.70 5.56 -7.61
N ARG A 130 11.56 6.33 -6.97
CA ARG A 130 12.97 6.34 -7.34
C ARG A 130 13.63 4.98 -7.11
N TYR A 131 13.30 4.35 -5.99
CA TYR A 131 13.85 3.03 -5.70
C TYR A 131 13.34 2.00 -6.71
N ALA A 132 12.07 2.08 -7.07
CA ALA A 132 11.50 1.16 -8.04
C ALA A 132 12.13 1.35 -9.42
N GLU A 133 12.38 2.60 -9.82
CA GLU A 133 13.04 2.86 -11.10
C GLU A 133 14.44 2.26 -11.11
N LEU A 134 15.16 2.42 -10.01
CA LEU A 134 16.50 1.89 -9.90
C LEU A 134 16.52 0.38 -10.06
N HIS A 135 15.49 -0.28 -9.58
CA HIS A 135 15.39 -1.75 -9.63
C HIS A 135 14.54 -2.24 -10.78
N ARG A 136 14.22 -1.34 -11.72
CA ARG A 136 13.53 -1.68 -12.97
C ARG A 136 12.16 -2.30 -12.77
N LYS A 137 11.45 -1.84 -11.75
CA LYS A 137 10.07 -2.26 -11.55
C LYS A 137 9.13 -1.45 -12.41
N THR A 138 7.99 -2.02 -12.71
CA THR A 138 6.96 -1.32 -13.49
C THR A 138 6.17 -0.40 -12.56
N ILE A 139 6.04 0.87 -12.95
CA ILE A 139 5.33 1.86 -12.13
C ILE A 139 4.08 2.31 -12.86
N ILE A 140 2.95 2.28 -12.16
CA ILE A 140 1.66 2.73 -12.66
C ILE A 140 1.29 3.99 -11.88
N PHE A 141 1.16 5.14 -12.58
CA PHE A 141 0.81 6.41 -11.95
C PHE A 141 -0.68 6.66 -12.06
N ILE A 142 -1.26 7.16 -11.01
CA ILE A 142 -2.67 7.55 -10.98
C ILE A 142 -2.76 9.05 -10.78
N UNK A 143 -3.34 9.67 -11.78
CA UNK A 143 -3.46 11.05 -11.78
C UNK A 143 -4.62 11.47 -11.42
#